data_5d7c81de9699e6406f8eb4695737da98
#
_entry.id   5d7c81de9699e6406f8eb4695737da98
#
_cell.length_a   1.000
_cell.length_b   1.000
_cell.length_c   1.000
_cell.angle_alpha   90.00
_cell.angle_beta   90.00
_cell.angle_gamma   90.00
#
_symmetry.space_group_name_H-M   'P 1'
#
loop_
_entity.id
_entity.type
_entity.pdbx_description
1 polymer ?
#
loop_
_entity_poly.entity_id
_entity_poly.type
_entity_poly.pdbx_seq_one_letter_code
_entity_poly.pdbx_strand_id
1 'polypeptide(L)'
;MIWLTGQLAPDFKTIADFRKDNGKAIREVCREFVALCRKLDLFSEASVAIDGSKFKAVNARDKNFTEAKMKRRFERIDESIARYLSQLETADRHGDAVPGAKVERLKGKIEKLKQEIVRLNAINTEMMKSEDKQISLSDPDARSMATSGKDTGIVGYNVQIAVDTQHHLIVAHEVTNVGSDRHQLANMTGQARAEMAVETLNAVADRGYYDSEEIRACEEAGITVTLPKPLTSGAKAAGRFGKQDFIYVAAEDIYRCPAGERLTYRFTVEDDGKMLRRYWTTACRTCALKAQCTTGPERRITRWEHEAVLEKVQQRLDQDPNKMTLRRQTAEHPFGTIKDWMGATHFLMRGRHKVATEMALNVLAYNMKRVIALLGCRPLLQAIQT
;
A
#
# COMPACT_ATOMS: atom_id res chain seq x y z
N MET A 1 -16.85 16.74 25.37
CA MET A 1 -16.33 17.77 24.44
C MET A 1 -16.86 19.17 24.73
N ILE A 2 -18.15 19.41 24.77
CA ILE A 2 -18.74 20.74 25.03
C ILE A 2 -18.17 21.40 26.32
N TRP A 3 -17.95 20.61 27.35
CA TRP A 3 -17.34 21.10 28.60
C TRP A 3 -15.87 21.53 28.43
N LEU A 4 -15.06 20.79 27.64
CA LEU A 4 -13.65 21.11 27.36
C LEU A 4 -13.49 22.38 26.52
N THR A 5 -14.49 22.73 25.74
CA THR A 5 -14.50 23.96 24.93
C THR A 5 -15.18 25.14 25.62
N GLY A 6 -15.36 25.11 26.96
CA GLY A 6 -16.03 26.14 27.69
C GLY A 6 -17.48 26.32 27.29
N GLN A 7 -18.18 25.23 26.99
CA GLN A 7 -19.56 25.16 26.48
C GLN A 7 -19.76 25.67 25.04
N LEU A 8 -18.67 25.95 24.32
CA LEU A 8 -18.76 26.27 22.89
C LEU A 8 -19.23 25.06 22.11
N ALA A 9 -20.22 25.23 21.25
CA ALA A 9 -20.74 24.24 20.34
C ALA A 9 -20.54 24.73 18.89
N PRO A 10 -19.33 24.63 18.34
CA PRO A 10 -19.04 25.08 16.99
C PRO A 10 -19.89 24.30 15.98
N ASP A 11 -20.40 24.98 14.97
CA ASP A 11 -21.12 24.35 13.89
C ASP A 11 -20.19 23.50 12.98
N PHE A 12 -20.80 22.71 12.09
CA PHE A 12 -20.04 21.84 11.20
C PHE A 12 -19.10 22.59 10.26
N LYS A 13 -19.44 23.82 9.87
CA LYS A 13 -18.61 24.65 8.99
C LYS A 13 -17.37 25.16 9.74
N THR A 14 -17.55 25.65 10.96
CA THR A 14 -16.45 26.06 11.84
C THR A 14 -15.46 24.91 12.07
N ILE A 15 -15.95 23.68 12.32
CA ILE A 15 -15.11 22.49 12.46
C ILE A 15 -14.37 22.17 11.17
N ALA A 16 -15.05 22.26 10.02
CA ALA A 16 -14.44 21.98 8.72
C ALA A 16 -13.37 23.01 8.35
N ASP A 17 -13.63 24.29 8.57
CA ASP A 17 -12.67 25.39 8.33
C ASP A 17 -11.48 25.28 9.29
N PHE A 18 -11.69 24.98 10.56
CA PHE A 18 -10.60 24.73 11.53
C PHE A 18 -9.65 23.63 11.05
N ARG A 19 -10.19 22.47 10.60
CA ARG A 19 -9.36 21.38 10.06
C ARG A 19 -8.59 21.80 8.82
N LYS A 20 -9.23 22.55 7.94
CA LYS A 20 -8.64 23.03 6.69
C LYS A 20 -7.48 23.97 6.94
N ASP A 21 -7.65 24.90 7.87
CA ASP A 21 -6.73 26.03 8.07
C ASP A 21 -5.60 25.72 9.07
N ASN A 22 -5.79 24.73 9.96
CA ASN A 22 -4.83 24.40 11.02
C ASN A 22 -4.11 23.05 10.79
N GLY A 23 -3.98 22.58 9.56
CA GLY A 23 -3.44 21.25 9.27
C GLY A 23 -2.03 20.99 9.81
N LYS A 24 -1.14 22.00 9.81
CA LYS A 24 0.22 21.87 10.37
C LYS A 24 0.17 21.72 11.89
N ALA A 25 -0.58 22.61 12.57
CA ALA A 25 -0.71 22.59 14.02
C ALA A 25 -1.36 21.29 14.53
N ILE A 26 -2.36 20.77 13.82
CA ILE A 26 -3.00 19.49 14.18
C ILE A 26 -1.99 18.34 14.13
N ARG A 27 -1.17 18.26 13.09
CA ARG A 27 -0.14 17.21 13.01
C ARG A 27 0.94 17.37 14.09
N GLU A 28 1.27 18.60 14.45
CA GLU A 28 2.20 18.87 15.55
C GLU A 28 1.63 18.39 16.89
N VAL A 29 0.38 18.69 17.20
CA VAL A 29 -0.30 18.18 18.41
C VAL A 29 -0.30 16.63 18.45
N CYS A 30 -0.41 15.96 17.31
CA CYS A 30 -0.29 14.49 17.27
C CYS A 30 1.10 14.02 17.68
N ARG A 31 2.16 14.69 17.22
CA ARG A 31 3.55 14.38 17.61
C ARG A 31 3.79 14.65 19.09
N GLU A 32 3.36 15.79 19.57
CA GLU A 32 3.44 16.14 21.00
C GLU A 32 2.73 15.10 21.88
N PHE A 33 1.58 14.58 21.42
CA PHE A 33 0.89 13.52 22.13
C PHE A 33 1.68 12.21 22.15
N VAL A 34 2.36 11.84 21.06
CA VAL A 34 3.27 10.67 21.04
C VAL A 34 4.48 10.91 21.96
N ALA A 35 5.05 12.12 21.96
CA ALA A 35 6.12 12.51 22.89
C ALA A 35 5.66 12.45 24.36
N LEU A 36 4.42 12.83 24.64
CA LEU A 36 3.83 12.64 25.98
C LEU A 36 3.70 11.17 26.36
N CYS A 37 3.23 10.32 25.44
CA CYS A 37 3.16 8.88 25.67
C CYS A 37 4.54 8.28 26.00
N ARG A 38 5.60 8.76 25.33
CA ARG A 38 6.98 8.38 25.63
C ARG A 38 7.41 8.81 27.03
N LYS A 39 7.11 10.06 27.45
CA LYS A 39 7.39 10.54 28.81
C LYS A 39 6.65 9.73 29.89
N LEU A 40 5.51 9.14 29.53
CA LEU A 40 4.71 8.28 30.38
C LEU A 40 5.16 6.80 30.35
N ASP A 41 6.30 6.52 29.71
CA ASP A 41 6.91 5.18 29.57
C ASP A 41 5.98 4.15 28.90
N LEU A 42 5.17 4.61 27.94
CA LEU A 42 4.26 3.74 27.19
C LEU A 42 4.90 3.06 25.97
N PHE A 43 6.22 3.22 25.74
CA PHE A 43 6.96 2.65 24.62
C PHE A 43 8.23 1.92 25.09
N SER A 44 8.12 1.14 26.16
CA SER A 44 9.28 0.51 26.82
C SER A 44 9.99 -0.56 25.98
N GLU A 45 9.29 -1.24 25.05
CA GLU A 45 9.87 -2.38 24.33
C GLU A 45 10.58 -2.03 23.02
N ALA A 46 10.57 -0.78 22.56
CA ALA A 46 11.11 -0.35 21.27
C ALA A 46 10.75 -1.31 20.11
N SER A 47 9.48 -1.70 20.05
CA SER A 47 8.95 -2.67 19.10
C SER A 47 7.65 -2.19 18.47
N VAL A 48 7.56 -2.26 17.13
CA VAL A 48 6.40 -1.80 16.37
C VAL A 48 5.92 -2.81 15.34
N ALA A 49 4.61 -2.81 15.08
CA ALA A 49 4.01 -3.49 13.94
C ALA A 49 3.68 -2.45 12.85
N ILE A 50 4.10 -2.74 11.62
CA ILE A 50 3.82 -1.87 10.46
C ILE A 50 2.66 -2.46 9.66
N ASP A 51 1.70 -1.60 9.30
CA ASP A 51 0.57 -1.98 8.46
C ASP A 51 0.07 -0.81 7.61
N GLY A 52 -0.57 -1.15 6.49
CA GLY A 52 -1.21 -0.22 5.58
C GLY A 52 -2.68 -0.56 5.36
N SER A 53 -3.52 0.45 5.31
CA SER A 53 -4.93 0.24 4.98
C SER A 53 -5.46 1.30 4.03
N LYS A 54 -6.28 0.86 3.08
CA LYS A 54 -6.84 1.73 2.06
C LYS A 54 -8.13 2.38 2.55
N PHE A 55 -8.20 3.70 2.37
CA PHE A 55 -9.35 4.53 2.71
C PHE A 55 -9.87 5.21 1.45
N LYS A 56 -11.18 5.18 1.27
CA LYS A 56 -11.82 5.79 0.11
C LYS A 56 -11.71 7.31 0.17
N ALA A 57 -11.35 7.94 -0.94
CA ALA A 57 -11.39 9.40 -1.09
C ALA A 57 -12.80 9.91 -1.37
N VAL A 58 -12.97 11.23 -1.28
CA VAL A 58 -14.14 11.91 -1.84
C VAL A 58 -14.07 11.78 -3.36
N ASN A 59 -14.73 10.77 -3.90
CA ASN A 59 -14.65 10.46 -5.32
C ASN A 59 -15.99 10.02 -5.90
N ALA A 60 -16.25 10.42 -7.16
CA ALA A 60 -17.27 9.84 -7.99
C ALA A 60 -16.63 8.82 -8.94
N ARG A 61 -17.10 7.56 -8.93
CA ARG A 61 -16.54 6.46 -9.73
C ARG A 61 -16.31 6.82 -11.18
N ASP A 62 -17.25 7.59 -11.76
CA ASP A 62 -17.20 8.00 -13.18
C ASP A 62 -16.22 9.13 -13.47
N LYS A 63 -15.70 9.78 -12.44
CA LYS A 63 -14.73 10.89 -12.55
C LYS A 63 -13.29 10.45 -12.32
N ASN A 64 -13.03 9.16 -12.16
CA ASN A 64 -11.68 8.61 -12.07
C ASN A 64 -11.33 7.83 -13.32
N PHE A 65 -10.21 8.17 -13.96
CA PHE A 65 -9.73 7.59 -15.20
C PHE A 65 -8.37 6.95 -15.02
N THR A 66 -8.22 5.76 -15.60
CA THR A 66 -6.97 5.04 -15.80
C THR A 66 -6.85 4.73 -17.28
N GLU A 67 -5.65 4.45 -17.78
CA GLU A 67 -5.43 4.14 -19.21
C GLU A 67 -6.39 3.05 -19.72
N ALA A 68 -6.52 1.95 -18.97
CA ALA A 68 -7.41 0.84 -19.33
C ALA A 68 -8.90 1.24 -19.32
N LYS A 69 -9.32 2.10 -18.39
CA LYS A 69 -10.71 2.59 -18.35
C LYS A 69 -10.98 3.57 -19.46
N MET A 70 -10.03 4.43 -19.80
CA MET A 70 -10.12 5.39 -20.90
C MET A 70 -10.27 4.65 -22.23
N LYS A 71 -9.41 3.67 -22.50
CA LYS A 71 -9.48 2.82 -23.71
C LYS A 71 -10.85 2.17 -23.86
N ARG A 72 -11.34 1.50 -22.82
CA ARG A 72 -12.68 0.87 -22.84
C ARG A 72 -13.82 1.87 -23.03
N ARG A 73 -13.66 3.12 -22.59
CA ARG A 73 -14.69 4.14 -22.77
C ARG A 73 -14.73 4.64 -24.20
N PHE A 74 -13.59 4.84 -24.86
CA PHE A 74 -13.52 5.15 -26.29
C PHE A 74 -14.14 4.03 -27.13
N GLU A 75 -13.74 2.79 -26.93
CA GLU A 75 -14.28 1.63 -27.64
C GLU A 75 -15.82 1.58 -27.57
N ARG A 76 -16.40 1.76 -26.37
CA ARG A 76 -17.87 1.81 -26.20
C ARG A 76 -18.55 2.96 -26.90
N ILE A 77 -17.90 4.12 -27.00
CA ILE A 77 -18.43 5.27 -27.70
C ILE A 77 -18.41 5.01 -29.21
N ASP A 78 -17.31 4.48 -29.74
CA ASP A 78 -17.16 4.12 -31.16
C ASP A 78 -18.19 3.07 -31.57
N GLU A 79 -18.37 2.00 -30.78
CA GLU A 79 -19.42 0.99 -30.99
C GLU A 79 -20.83 1.62 -31.00
N SER A 80 -21.07 2.59 -30.10
CA SER A 80 -22.37 3.26 -30.03
C SER A 80 -22.61 4.18 -31.22
N ILE A 81 -21.60 4.88 -31.69
CA ILE A 81 -21.67 5.71 -32.91
C ILE A 81 -21.93 4.82 -34.11
N ALA A 82 -21.18 3.74 -34.30
CA ALA A 82 -21.37 2.79 -35.41
C ALA A 82 -22.79 2.22 -35.42
N ARG A 83 -23.31 1.84 -34.27
CA ARG A 83 -24.70 1.36 -34.14
C ARG A 83 -25.73 2.42 -34.51
N TYR A 84 -25.52 3.68 -34.08
CA TYR A 84 -26.47 4.75 -34.44
C TYR A 84 -26.39 5.15 -35.93
N LEU A 85 -25.21 5.11 -36.52
CA LEU A 85 -25.03 5.31 -37.98
C LEU A 85 -25.74 4.22 -38.78
N SER A 86 -25.60 2.95 -38.42
CA SER A 86 -26.31 1.83 -39.04
C SER A 86 -27.85 1.98 -38.94
N GLN A 87 -28.35 2.49 -37.80
CA GLN A 87 -29.79 2.80 -37.65
C GLN A 87 -30.22 3.95 -38.54
N LEU A 88 -29.40 4.98 -38.77
CA LEU A 88 -29.69 6.06 -39.70
C LEU A 88 -29.71 5.54 -41.14
N GLU A 89 -28.73 4.76 -41.59
CA GLU A 89 -28.71 4.14 -42.91
C GLU A 89 -29.93 3.26 -43.15
N THR A 90 -30.37 2.52 -42.12
CA THR A 90 -31.61 1.74 -42.25
C THR A 90 -32.85 2.61 -42.38
N ALA A 91 -32.90 3.74 -41.64
CA ALA A 91 -33.98 4.72 -41.75
C ALA A 91 -34.03 5.36 -43.13
N ASP A 92 -32.87 5.74 -43.70
CA ASP A 92 -32.76 6.32 -45.01
C ASP A 92 -33.23 5.37 -46.13
N ARG A 93 -32.95 4.06 -45.98
CA ARG A 93 -33.41 3.04 -46.93
C ARG A 93 -34.92 2.80 -46.90
N HIS A 94 -35.59 3.06 -45.78
CA HIS A 94 -37.04 2.85 -45.62
C HIS A 94 -37.87 4.12 -45.88
N GLY A 95 -37.23 5.25 -46.20
CA GLY A 95 -37.85 6.52 -46.58
C GLY A 95 -38.87 7.02 -45.56
N ASP A 96 -40.02 7.50 -46.05
CA ASP A 96 -41.09 8.14 -45.26
C ASP A 96 -41.73 7.25 -44.17
N ALA A 97 -41.40 5.96 -44.13
CA ALA A 97 -41.89 5.05 -43.10
C ALA A 97 -41.24 5.30 -41.70
N VAL A 98 -40.14 6.07 -41.61
CA VAL A 98 -39.47 6.36 -40.33
C VAL A 98 -39.78 7.81 -39.92
N PRO A 99 -40.35 8.05 -38.73
CA PRO A 99 -40.65 9.39 -38.25
C PRO A 99 -39.39 10.27 -38.21
N GLY A 100 -39.42 11.47 -38.84
CA GLY A 100 -38.30 12.40 -38.86
C GLY A 100 -37.75 12.78 -37.48
N ALA A 101 -38.63 12.80 -36.47
CA ALA A 101 -38.23 12.99 -35.06
C ALA A 101 -37.28 11.89 -34.53
N LYS A 102 -37.35 10.65 -35.06
CA LYS A 102 -36.44 9.56 -34.70
C LYS A 102 -35.05 9.78 -35.30
N VAL A 103 -34.98 10.24 -36.55
CA VAL A 103 -33.74 10.56 -37.24
C VAL A 103 -33.02 11.71 -36.54
N GLU A 104 -33.72 12.80 -36.21
CA GLU A 104 -33.14 13.93 -35.48
C GLU A 104 -32.64 13.52 -34.07
N ARG A 105 -33.35 12.64 -33.38
CA ARG A 105 -32.93 12.10 -32.07
C ARG A 105 -31.64 11.28 -32.22
N LEU A 106 -31.45 10.49 -33.27
CA LEU A 106 -30.24 9.71 -33.51
C LEU A 106 -29.06 10.63 -33.84
N LYS A 107 -29.26 11.64 -34.72
CA LYS A 107 -28.23 12.66 -35.01
C LYS A 107 -27.80 13.40 -33.74
N GLY A 108 -28.74 13.80 -32.90
CA GLY A 108 -28.45 14.45 -31.60
C GLY A 108 -27.68 13.55 -30.61
N LYS A 109 -27.91 12.22 -30.62
CA LYS A 109 -27.11 11.28 -29.84
C LYS A 109 -25.68 11.15 -30.33
N ILE A 110 -25.48 11.07 -31.64
CA ILE A 110 -24.16 11.00 -32.28
C ILE A 110 -23.37 12.27 -31.94
N GLU A 111 -23.99 13.43 -32.05
CA GLU A 111 -23.32 14.70 -31.73
C GLU A 111 -22.87 14.78 -30.27
N LYS A 112 -23.72 14.35 -29.33
CA LYS A 112 -23.34 14.25 -27.90
C LYS A 112 -22.17 13.29 -27.66
N LEU A 113 -22.11 12.16 -28.37
CA LEU A 113 -21.00 11.24 -28.29
C LEU A 113 -19.70 11.83 -28.87
N LYS A 114 -19.76 12.56 -29.95
CA LYS A 114 -18.61 13.29 -30.51
C LYS A 114 -18.07 14.34 -29.53
N GLN A 115 -18.96 15.10 -28.87
CA GLN A 115 -18.58 16.07 -27.85
C GLN A 115 -17.94 15.37 -26.63
N GLU A 116 -18.45 14.20 -26.22
CA GLU A 116 -17.84 13.40 -25.18
C GLU A 116 -16.44 12.89 -25.57
N ILE A 117 -16.20 12.51 -26.85
CA ILE A 117 -14.87 12.15 -27.34
C ILE A 117 -13.89 13.32 -27.18
N VAL A 118 -14.29 14.52 -27.59
CA VAL A 118 -13.44 15.72 -27.44
C VAL A 118 -13.07 15.96 -25.99
N ARG A 119 -14.06 15.87 -25.10
CA ARG A 119 -13.84 15.99 -23.66
C ARG A 119 -12.91 14.90 -23.10
N LEU A 120 -13.11 13.64 -23.49
CA LEU A 120 -12.29 12.53 -23.05
C LEU A 120 -10.85 12.63 -23.56
N ASN A 121 -10.65 13.15 -24.79
CA ASN A 121 -9.31 13.40 -25.33
C ASN A 121 -8.56 14.45 -24.51
N ALA A 122 -9.22 15.52 -24.08
CA ALA A 122 -8.62 16.52 -23.20
C ALA A 122 -8.22 15.91 -21.85
N ILE A 123 -9.08 15.10 -21.23
CA ILE A 123 -8.78 14.37 -19.98
C ILE A 123 -7.64 13.38 -20.19
N ASN A 124 -7.62 12.66 -21.33
CA ASN A 124 -6.57 11.70 -21.65
C ASN A 124 -5.21 12.39 -21.80
N THR A 125 -5.17 13.54 -22.47
CA THR A 125 -3.94 14.34 -22.60
C THR A 125 -3.40 14.77 -21.24
N GLU A 126 -4.26 15.18 -20.33
CA GLU A 126 -3.85 15.56 -18.98
C GLU A 126 -3.42 14.34 -18.15
N MET A 127 -4.14 13.23 -18.25
CA MET A 127 -3.82 11.96 -17.59
C MET A 127 -2.44 11.44 -18.01
N MET A 128 -2.09 11.54 -19.29
CA MET A 128 -0.80 11.07 -19.82
C MET A 128 0.40 11.89 -19.34
N LYS A 129 0.19 13.08 -18.76
CA LYS A 129 1.25 13.87 -18.11
C LYS A 129 1.61 13.34 -16.71
N SER A 130 0.73 12.58 -16.07
CA SER A 130 1.03 11.97 -14.76
C SER A 130 1.88 10.71 -14.93
N GLU A 131 2.84 10.49 -14.03
CA GLU A 131 3.75 9.33 -14.07
C GLU A 131 3.00 8.00 -14.01
N ASP A 132 1.92 7.94 -13.24
CA ASP A 132 1.10 6.75 -13.04
C ASP A 132 -0.08 6.63 -14.02
N LYS A 133 -0.18 7.53 -15.00
CA LYS A 133 -1.24 7.57 -16.04
C LYS A 133 -2.64 7.40 -15.45
N GLN A 134 -2.90 8.11 -14.36
CA GLN A 134 -4.19 8.17 -13.70
C GLN A 134 -4.59 9.61 -13.43
N ILE A 135 -5.88 9.88 -13.43
CA ILE A 135 -6.44 11.18 -13.06
C ILE A 135 -7.78 10.99 -12.36
N SER A 136 -7.98 11.68 -11.26
CA SER A 136 -9.27 11.84 -10.61
C SER A 136 -9.73 13.28 -10.70
N LEU A 137 -10.86 13.53 -11.36
CA LEU A 137 -11.42 14.86 -11.49
C LEU A 137 -12.10 15.37 -10.21
N SER A 138 -12.33 14.49 -9.24
CA SER A 138 -12.93 14.85 -7.94
C SER A 138 -11.87 15.18 -6.89
N ASP A 139 -10.81 14.40 -6.84
CA ASP A 139 -9.68 14.55 -5.93
C ASP A 139 -8.40 14.20 -6.69
N PRO A 140 -7.64 15.21 -7.16
CA PRO A 140 -6.48 15.00 -8.07
C PRO A 140 -5.40 14.09 -7.50
N ASP A 141 -5.25 14.02 -6.17
CA ASP A 141 -4.23 13.20 -5.51
C ASP A 141 -4.68 11.76 -5.26
N ALA A 142 -6.00 11.48 -5.34
CA ALA A 142 -6.52 10.14 -5.11
C ALA A 142 -6.18 9.19 -6.27
N ARG A 143 -5.87 7.94 -5.95
CA ARG A 143 -5.50 6.92 -6.93
C ARG A 143 -6.38 5.68 -6.83
N SER A 144 -6.51 4.97 -7.96
CA SER A 144 -7.16 3.67 -8.00
C SER A 144 -6.24 2.62 -7.39
N MET A 145 -6.70 1.95 -6.36
CA MET A 145 -5.93 0.96 -5.60
C MET A 145 -6.69 -0.36 -5.57
N ALA A 146 -5.99 -1.46 -5.83
CA ALA A 146 -6.55 -2.80 -5.64
C ALA A 146 -6.81 -3.05 -4.15
N THR A 147 -7.89 -3.74 -3.84
CA THR A 147 -8.20 -4.24 -2.49
C THR A 147 -8.01 -5.76 -2.46
N SER A 148 -8.10 -6.37 -1.29
CA SER A 148 -7.94 -7.83 -1.12
C SER A 148 -8.99 -8.66 -1.85
N GLY A 149 -10.15 -8.10 -2.19
CA GLY A 149 -11.17 -8.78 -2.98
C GLY A 149 -10.79 -8.85 -4.46
N LYS A 150 -11.05 -10.01 -5.11
CA LYS A 150 -10.79 -10.20 -6.53
C LYS A 150 -11.61 -9.18 -7.34
N ASP A 151 -10.93 -8.50 -8.28
CA ASP A 151 -11.52 -7.48 -9.16
C ASP A 151 -12.17 -6.29 -8.42
N THR A 152 -11.87 -6.11 -7.12
CA THR A 152 -12.33 -4.96 -6.35
C THR A 152 -11.21 -3.93 -6.21
N GLY A 153 -11.59 -2.68 -6.21
CA GLY A 153 -10.67 -1.56 -6.04
C GLY A 153 -11.41 -0.34 -5.52
N ILE A 154 -10.68 0.51 -4.86
CA ILE A 154 -11.17 1.82 -4.41
C ILE A 154 -10.34 2.93 -5.03
N VAL A 155 -10.93 4.10 -5.20
CA VAL A 155 -10.19 5.32 -5.45
C VAL A 155 -10.01 6.02 -4.13
N GLY A 156 -8.76 6.16 -3.70
CA GLY A 156 -8.48 6.63 -2.35
C GLY A 156 -7.01 6.83 -2.07
N TYR A 157 -6.69 6.66 -0.81
CA TYR A 157 -5.34 6.79 -0.26
C TYR A 157 -4.98 5.54 0.53
N ASN A 158 -3.70 5.25 0.60
CA ASN A 158 -3.14 4.21 1.45
C ASN A 158 -2.61 4.88 2.73
N VAL A 159 -3.16 4.50 3.86
CA VAL A 159 -2.73 5.00 5.18
C VAL A 159 -1.79 3.98 5.77
N GLN A 160 -0.58 4.40 6.05
CA GLN A 160 0.47 3.63 6.71
C GLN A 160 0.50 3.97 8.18
N ILE A 161 0.66 2.97 9.05
CA ILE A 161 0.83 3.16 10.49
C ILE A 161 1.96 2.29 11.03
N ALA A 162 2.64 2.81 12.04
CA ALA A 162 3.52 2.06 12.93
C ALA A 162 2.88 2.03 14.31
N VAL A 163 2.65 0.87 14.84
CA VAL A 163 1.87 0.64 16.07
C VAL A 163 2.76 -0.04 17.11
N ASP A 164 2.85 0.52 18.28
CA ASP A 164 3.54 -0.10 19.43
C ASP A 164 2.93 -1.48 19.76
N THR A 165 3.79 -2.47 19.95
CA THR A 165 3.35 -3.86 20.12
C THR A 165 2.78 -4.16 21.51
N GLN A 166 3.06 -3.32 22.51
CA GLN A 166 2.65 -3.52 23.89
C GLN A 166 1.29 -2.89 24.19
N HIS A 167 1.16 -1.61 23.91
CA HIS A 167 -0.04 -0.82 24.24
C HIS A 167 -0.94 -0.53 23.03
N HIS A 168 -0.53 -0.92 21.83
CA HIS A 168 -1.24 -0.70 20.56
C HIS A 168 -1.47 0.78 20.26
N LEU A 169 -0.54 1.65 20.66
CA LEU A 169 -0.55 3.07 20.32
C LEU A 169 0.04 3.28 18.93
N ILE A 170 -0.56 4.16 18.14
CA ILE A 170 -0.01 4.56 16.84
C ILE A 170 1.14 5.55 17.09
N VAL A 171 2.35 5.11 16.83
CA VAL A 171 3.59 5.89 17.02
C VAL A 171 3.82 6.83 15.85
N ALA A 172 3.66 6.32 14.63
CA ALA A 172 3.80 7.11 13.41
C ALA A 172 2.69 6.74 12.41
N HIS A 173 2.33 7.69 11.56
CA HIS A 173 1.37 7.46 10.49
C HIS A 173 1.66 8.33 9.28
N GLU A 174 1.34 7.84 8.10
CA GLU A 174 1.48 8.58 6.86
C GLU A 174 0.33 8.28 5.90
N VAL A 175 -0.07 9.27 5.11
CA VAL A 175 -1.05 9.12 4.04
C VAL A 175 -0.33 9.23 2.70
N THR A 176 -0.33 8.14 1.95
CA THR A 176 0.24 8.08 0.61
C THR A 176 -0.83 7.77 -0.44
N ASN A 177 -0.57 8.13 -1.67
CA ASN A 177 -1.37 7.71 -2.83
C ASN A 177 -0.75 6.54 -3.60
N VAL A 178 0.32 5.95 -3.07
CA VAL A 178 0.92 4.73 -3.60
C VAL A 178 0.11 3.52 -3.13
N GLY A 179 -0.44 2.75 -4.06
CA GLY A 179 -1.31 1.62 -3.76
C GLY A 179 -0.58 0.36 -3.26
N SER A 180 0.75 0.31 -3.36
CA SER A 180 1.59 -0.79 -2.89
C SER A 180 2.29 -0.43 -1.59
N ASP A 181 2.42 -1.39 -0.67
CA ASP A 181 3.12 -1.22 0.60
C ASP A 181 4.63 -1.50 0.49
N ARG A 182 5.07 -2.00 -0.68
CA ARG A 182 6.42 -2.53 -0.92
C ARG A 182 7.55 -1.56 -0.60
N HIS A 183 7.36 -0.26 -0.84
CA HIS A 183 8.38 0.77 -0.62
C HIS A 183 8.03 1.71 0.55
N GLN A 184 7.33 1.17 1.56
CA GLN A 184 6.91 1.96 2.72
C GLN A 184 7.61 1.53 4.02
N LEU A 185 8.35 0.42 4.01
CA LEU A 185 8.91 -0.18 5.23
C LEU A 185 9.96 0.73 5.88
N ALA A 186 10.98 1.13 5.13
CA ALA A 186 12.09 1.93 5.65
C ALA A 186 11.62 3.30 6.13
N ASN A 187 10.72 3.93 5.37
CA ASN A 187 10.13 5.21 5.75
C ASN A 187 9.33 5.10 7.07
N MET A 188 8.42 4.14 7.18
CA MET A 188 7.57 4.00 8.36
C MET A 188 8.35 3.58 9.60
N THR A 189 9.31 2.69 9.46
CA THR A 189 10.16 2.26 10.58
C THR A 189 11.11 3.38 11.02
N GLY A 190 11.63 4.18 10.08
CA GLY A 190 12.45 5.35 10.36
C GLY A 190 11.68 6.42 11.15
N GLN A 191 10.44 6.72 10.75
CA GLN A 191 9.56 7.62 11.48
C GLN A 191 9.27 7.09 12.89
N ALA A 192 8.93 5.81 13.02
CA ALA A 192 8.66 5.20 14.33
C ALA A 192 9.87 5.28 15.27
N ARG A 193 11.07 4.98 14.76
CA ARG A 193 12.32 5.10 15.53
C ARG A 193 12.54 6.52 16.04
N ALA A 194 12.31 7.51 15.18
CA ALA A 194 12.47 8.92 15.53
C ALA A 194 11.45 9.37 16.60
N GLU A 195 10.17 9.01 16.43
CA GLU A 195 9.11 9.38 17.37
C GLU A 195 9.26 8.67 18.73
N MET A 196 9.73 7.42 18.76
CA MET A 196 10.05 6.70 19.99
C MET A 196 11.36 7.19 20.61
N ALA A 197 12.21 7.92 19.88
CA ALA A 197 13.52 8.41 20.27
C ALA A 197 14.44 7.26 20.77
N VAL A 198 14.49 6.15 20.03
CA VAL A 198 15.30 4.99 20.35
C VAL A 198 16.44 4.82 19.33
N GLU A 199 17.57 4.24 19.77
CA GLU A 199 18.70 3.97 18.88
C GLU A 199 18.43 2.75 17.98
N THR A 200 17.82 1.74 18.55
CA THR A 200 17.45 0.48 17.86
C THR A 200 15.96 0.24 17.96
N LEU A 201 15.38 -0.34 16.91
CA LEU A 201 13.96 -0.62 16.82
C LEU A 201 13.72 -2.02 16.27
N ASN A 202 12.79 -2.76 16.86
CA ASN A 202 12.26 -3.99 16.29
C ASN A 202 10.98 -3.67 15.50
N ALA A 203 10.88 -4.15 14.26
CA ALA A 203 9.70 -3.93 13.44
C ALA A 203 9.20 -5.25 12.85
N VAL A 204 7.90 -5.47 12.92
CA VAL A 204 7.23 -6.60 12.27
C VAL A 204 6.27 -6.09 11.20
N ALA A 205 6.30 -6.68 10.01
CA ALA A 205 5.44 -6.29 8.90
C ALA A 205 4.89 -7.52 8.16
N ASP A 206 3.91 -7.32 7.29
CA ASP A 206 3.43 -8.41 6.45
C ASP A 206 4.26 -8.60 5.17
N ARG A 207 3.92 -9.62 4.37
CA ARG A 207 4.60 -9.92 3.11
C ARG A 207 4.48 -8.82 2.06
N GLY A 208 3.51 -7.92 2.16
CA GLY A 208 3.29 -6.80 1.24
C GLY A 208 4.42 -5.79 1.27
N TYR A 209 5.11 -5.69 2.40
CA TYR A 209 6.27 -4.83 2.61
C TYR A 209 7.60 -5.43 2.17
N TYR A 210 7.61 -6.71 1.72
CA TYR A 210 8.86 -7.36 1.40
C TYR A 210 9.51 -6.75 0.16
N ASP A 211 10.52 -5.96 0.39
CA ASP A 211 11.46 -5.45 -0.63
C ASP A 211 12.89 -5.56 -0.10
N SER A 212 13.82 -6.02 -0.96
CA SER A 212 15.19 -6.30 -0.54
C SER A 212 15.97 -5.04 -0.18
N GLU A 213 15.77 -3.94 -0.91
CA GLU A 213 16.44 -2.66 -0.64
C GLU A 213 15.89 -1.98 0.61
N GLU A 214 14.57 -1.99 0.80
CA GLU A 214 13.93 -1.48 2.01
C GLU A 214 14.40 -2.23 3.27
N ILE A 215 14.49 -3.57 3.19
CA ILE A 215 15.00 -4.41 4.28
C ILE A 215 16.46 -4.07 4.59
N ARG A 216 17.28 -3.90 3.55
CA ARG A 216 18.67 -3.48 3.71
C ARG A 216 18.78 -2.11 4.35
N ALA A 217 18.02 -1.13 3.88
CA ALA A 217 17.99 0.22 4.44
C ALA A 217 17.61 0.22 5.94
N CYS A 218 16.66 -0.62 6.34
CA CYS A 218 16.32 -0.81 7.74
C CYS A 218 17.50 -1.37 8.57
N GLU A 219 18.17 -2.43 8.08
CA GLU A 219 19.33 -3.03 8.78
C GLU A 219 20.47 -2.01 8.93
N GLU A 220 20.79 -1.26 7.87
CA GLU A 220 21.80 -0.19 7.89
C GLU A 220 21.43 0.95 8.86
N ALA A 221 20.16 1.21 9.05
CA ALA A 221 19.64 2.18 10.01
C ALA A 221 19.55 1.64 11.45
N GLY A 222 20.00 0.42 11.75
CA GLY A 222 19.88 -0.19 13.08
C GLY A 222 18.47 -0.66 13.44
N ILE A 223 17.62 -0.88 12.43
CA ILE A 223 16.25 -1.35 12.60
C ILE A 223 16.17 -2.84 12.26
N THR A 224 15.81 -3.65 13.23
CA THR A 224 15.65 -5.10 13.07
C THR A 224 14.26 -5.42 12.56
N VAL A 225 14.14 -5.79 11.28
CA VAL A 225 12.86 -6.15 10.68
C VAL A 225 12.62 -7.65 10.65
N THR A 226 11.35 -8.06 10.83
CA THR A 226 10.89 -9.43 10.68
C THR A 226 9.61 -9.45 9.84
N LEU A 227 9.65 -10.07 8.66
CA LEU A 227 8.52 -10.19 7.75
C LEU A 227 8.67 -11.41 6.83
N PRO A 228 7.57 -12.03 6.41
CA PRO A 228 7.61 -13.23 5.58
C PRO A 228 7.94 -12.90 4.12
N LYS A 229 8.80 -13.72 3.51
CA LYS A 229 9.09 -13.62 2.08
C LYS A 229 7.89 -14.06 1.24
N PRO A 230 7.46 -13.30 0.22
CA PRO A 230 6.41 -13.74 -0.69
C PRO A 230 6.88 -14.94 -1.51
N LEU A 231 6.03 -15.96 -1.61
CA LEU A 231 6.27 -17.14 -2.44
C LEU A 231 5.86 -16.83 -3.89
N THR A 232 6.73 -16.14 -4.62
CA THR A 232 6.48 -15.74 -6.02
C THR A 232 6.83 -16.81 -7.04
N SER A 233 7.59 -17.82 -6.64
CA SER A 233 8.00 -18.90 -7.54
C SER A 233 6.92 -19.96 -7.73
N GLY A 234 6.46 -20.18 -8.97
CA GLY A 234 5.57 -21.30 -9.32
C GLY A 234 6.20 -22.70 -9.18
N ALA A 235 7.49 -22.78 -8.85
CA ALA A 235 8.20 -24.05 -8.71
C ALA A 235 7.57 -24.94 -7.63
N LYS A 236 7.28 -24.39 -6.46
CA LYS A 236 6.68 -25.12 -5.34
C LYS A 236 5.25 -25.56 -5.66
N ALA A 237 4.46 -24.69 -6.29
CA ALA A 237 3.10 -25.05 -6.76
C ALA A 237 3.10 -26.14 -7.81
N ALA A 238 4.19 -26.26 -8.59
CA ALA A 238 4.42 -27.31 -9.57
C ALA A 238 5.16 -28.55 -8.99
N GLY A 239 5.22 -28.69 -7.66
CA GLY A 239 5.88 -29.79 -6.97
C GLY A 239 7.41 -29.85 -7.13
N ARG A 240 8.04 -28.69 -7.47
CA ARG A 240 9.48 -28.58 -7.66
C ARG A 240 10.16 -27.84 -6.53
N PHE A 241 11.44 -28.13 -6.31
CA PHE A 241 12.28 -27.44 -5.33
C PHE A 241 12.32 -25.93 -5.57
N GLY A 242 12.12 -25.15 -4.51
CA GLY A 242 12.31 -23.68 -4.48
C GLY A 242 13.76 -23.31 -4.15
N LYS A 243 14.06 -22.00 -4.09
CA LYS A 243 15.40 -21.53 -3.70
C LYS A 243 15.78 -21.93 -2.28
N GLN A 244 14.81 -22.00 -1.37
CA GLN A 244 14.99 -22.38 0.03
C GLN A 244 15.47 -23.81 0.25
N ASP A 245 15.30 -24.69 -0.75
CA ASP A 245 15.76 -26.09 -0.69
C ASP A 245 17.25 -26.23 -1.08
N PHE A 246 17.92 -25.11 -1.41
CA PHE A 246 19.33 -25.03 -1.75
C PHE A 246 20.09 -24.32 -0.63
N ILE A 247 21.05 -25.01 -0.03
CA ILE A 247 21.80 -24.52 1.13
C ILE A 247 23.04 -23.76 0.65
N TYR A 248 23.17 -22.48 1.03
CA TYR A 248 24.37 -21.71 0.77
C TYR A 248 25.47 -22.02 1.79
N VAL A 249 26.65 -22.38 1.31
CA VAL A 249 27.85 -22.64 2.10
C VAL A 249 28.77 -21.46 1.93
N ALA A 250 28.72 -20.51 2.87
CA ALA A 250 29.45 -19.24 2.79
C ALA A 250 30.99 -19.41 2.73
N ALA A 251 31.55 -20.37 3.46
CA ALA A 251 32.98 -20.63 3.48
C ALA A 251 33.55 -21.06 2.12
N GLU A 252 32.72 -21.66 1.25
CA GLU A 252 33.14 -22.17 -0.05
C GLU A 252 32.55 -21.34 -1.20
N ASP A 253 31.65 -20.40 -0.90
CA ASP A 253 30.87 -19.62 -1.87
C ASP A 253 30.13 -20.51 -2.90
N ILE A 254 29.43 -21.52 -2.42
CA ILE A 254 28.66 -22.47 -3.25
C ILE A 254 27.25 -22.66 -2.70
N TYR A 255 26.37 -23.20 -3.53
CA TYR A 255 25.11 -23.80 -3.06
C TYR A 255 25.19 -25.32 -3.10
N ARG A 256 24.64 -26.00 -2.11
CA ARG A 256 24.34 -27.44 -2.15
C ARG A 256 22.89 -27.66 -2.54
N CYS A 257 22.63 -28.45 -3.57
CA CYS A 257 21.27 -28.77 -4.00
C CYS A 257 20.69 -29.96 -3.20
N PRO A 258 19.38 -30.26 -3.30
CA PRO A 258 18.76 -31.43 -2.64
C PRO A 258 19.36 -32.76 -3.00
N ALA A 259 20.02 -32.90 -4.16
CA ALA A 259 20.76 -34.10 -4.55
C ALA A 259 22.22 -34.13 -4.00
N GLY A 260 22.63 -33.15 -3.18
CA GLY A 260 23.97 -33.05 -2.61
C GLY A 260 25.02 -32.42 -3.53
N GLU A 261 24.69 -32.10 -4.78
CA GLU A 261 25.63 -31.54 -5.74
C GLU A 261 25.99 -30.08 -5.42
N ARG A 262 27.22 -29.72 -5.80
CA ARG A 262 27.78 -28.37 -5.60
C ARG A 262 27.45 -27.47 -6.79
N LEU A 263 26.71 -26.40 -6.58
CA LEU A 263 26.48 -25.32 -7.53
C LEU A 263 27.53 -24.24 -7.29
N THR A 264 28.47 -24.11 -8.20
CA THR A 264 29.56 -23.13 -8.10
C THR A 264 29.15 -21.80 -8.71
N TYR A 265 29.76 -20.72 -8.22
CA TYR A 265 29.66 -19.39 -8.84
C TYR A 265 30.10 -19.45 -10.30
N ARG A 266 29.42 -18.71 -11.16
CA ARG A 266 29.71 -18.63 -12.59
C ARG A 266 29.99 -17.22 -13.06
N PHE A 267 29.05 -16.31 -12.81
CA PHE A 267 29.20 -14.90 -13.15
C PHE A 267 28.23 -14.05 -12.32
N THR A 268 28.47 -12.73 -12.34
CA THR A 268 27.60 -11.72 -11.79
C THR A 268 26.94 -10.93 -12.93
N VAL A 269 25.67 -10.59 -12.77
CA VAL A 269 24.92 -9.73 -13.67
C VAL A 269 24.26 -8.62 -12.86
N GLU A 270 24.27 -7.43 -13.41
CA GLU A 270 23.44 -6.34 -12.89
C GLU A 270 22.01 -6.46 -13.47
N ASP A 271 21.03 -6.43 -12.61
CA ASP A 271 19.62 -6.52 -12.97
C ASP A 271 18.82 -5.61 -12.02
N ASP A 272 18.18 -4.60 -12.57
CA ASP A 272 17.42 -3.58 -11.82
C ASP A 272 18.24 -2.94 -10.68
N GLY A 273 19.49 -2.55 -10.97
CA GLY A 273 20.42 -1.94 -10.00
C GLY A 273 21.00 -2.89 -8.95
N LYS A 274 20.75 -4.21 -9.07
CA LYS A 274 21.21 -5.23 -8.13
C LYS A 274 22.27 -6.11 -8.74
N MET A 275 23.35 -6.32 -8.00
CA MET A 275 24.39 -7.25 -8.39
C MET A 275 23.98 -8.67 -8.01
N LEU A 276 23.65 -9.48 -9.03
CA LEU A 276 23.11 -10.81 -8.88
C LEU A 276 24.12 -11.87 -9.30
N ARG A 277 24.61 -12.67 -8.35
CA ARG A 277 25.51 -13.78 -8.54
C ARG A 277 24.75 -15.01 -8.98
N ARG A 278 25.22 -15.72 -10.01
CA ARG A 278 24.59 -16.90 -10.59
C ARG A 278 25.40 -18.15 -10.26
N TYR A 279 24.68 -19.20 -9.79
CA TYR A 279 25.27 -20.48 -9.38
C TYR A 279 24.56 -21.62 -10.08
N TRP A 280 25.30 -22.59 -10.62
CA TRP A 280 24.76 -23.84 -11.16
C TRP A 280 25.83 -24.90 -11.29
N THR A 281 25.40 -26.15 -11.64
CA THR A 281 26.24 -27.31 -11.92
C THR A 281 25.79 -28.02 -13.20
N THR A 282 26.69 -28.63 -13.92
CA THR A 282 26.40 -29.47 -15.10
C THR A 282 25.90 -30.85 -14.74
N ALA A 283 26.06 -31.28 -13.47
CA ALA A 283 25.56 -32.56 -12.96
C ALA A 283 24.03 -32.72 -13.06
N CYS A 284 23.29 -31.60 -13.23
CA CYS A 284 21.83 -31.67 -13.45
C CYS A 284 21.39 -32.50 -14.65
N ARG A 285 22.26 -32.75 -15.63
CA ARG A 285 21.92 -33.48 -16.85
C ARG A 285 21.59 -34.96 -16.57
N THR A 286 22.28 -35.57 -15.60
CA THR A 286 22.13 -36.95 -15.19
C THR A 286 21.49 -37.12 -13.81
N CYS A 287 20.99 -36.05 -13.23
CA CYS A 287 20.45 -36.06 -11.86
C CYS A 287 19.09 -36.79 -11.79
N ALA A 288 18.96 -37.74 -10.87
CA ALA A 288 17.72 -38.49 -10.63
C ALA A 288 16.55 -37.56 -10.14
N LEU A 289 16.86 -36.43 -9.46
CA LEU A 289 15.86 -35.48 -8.96
C LEU A 289 15.54 -34.37 -9.97
N LYS A 290 16.03 -34.46 -11.21
CA LYS A 290 15.88 -33.38 -12.21
C LYS A 290 14.43 -32.98 -12.44
N ALA A 291 13.51 -33.92 -12.54
CA ALA A 291 12.09 -33.67 -12.77
C ALA A 291 11.44 -32.85 -11.63
N GLN A 292 11.90 -33.06 -10.41
CA GLN A 292 11.46 -32.33 -9.22
C GLN A 292 12.22 -30.98 -8.99
N CYS A 293 13.19 -30.67 -9.86
CA CYS A 293 14.07 -29.53 -9.68
C CYS A 293 13.91 -28.47 -10.80
N THR A 294 14.02 -28.87 -12.05
CA THR A 294 14.01 -27.95 -13.19
C THR A 294 13.51 -28.60 -14.47
N THR A 295 12.80 -27.82 -15.29
CA THR A 295 12.41 -28.17 -16.66
C THR A 295 13.52 -27.86 -17.68
N GLY A 296 14.49 -27.02 -17.29
CA GLY A 296 15.61 -26.63 -18.14
C GLY A 296 16.77 -27.65 -18.10
N PRO A 297 17.85 -27.38 -18.85
CA PRO A 297 19.04 -28.22 -18.83
C PRO A 297 19.72 -28.30 -17.46
N GLU A 298 19.67 -27.20 -16.69
CA GLU A 298 20.27 -27.08 -15.38
C GLU A 298 19.47 -26.13 -14.48
N ARG A 299 19.55 -26.34 -13.17
CA ARG A 299 18.98 -25.43 -12.18
C ARG A 299 19.96 -24.30 -11.89
N ARG A 300 19.51 -23.05 -12.07
CA ARG A 300 20.28 -21.84 -11.75
C ARG A 300 19.73 -21.19 -10.50
N ILE A 301 20.61 -20.91 -9.54
CA ILE A 301 20.29 -20.19 -8.32
C ILE A 301 20.89 -18.79 -8.43
N THR A 302 20.10 -17.79 -8.10
CA THR A 302 20.52 -16.39 -8.08
C THR A 302 20.69 -15.96 -6.62
N ARG A 303 21.80 -15.32 -6.31
CA ARG A 303 22.08 -14.71 -5.02
C ARG A 303 22.37 -13.23 -5.21
N TRP A 304 21.63 -12.40 -4.51
CA TRP A 304 21.95 -10.97 -4.42
C TRP A 304 23.20 -10.76 -3.55
N GLU A 305 24.02 -9.78 -3.85
CA GLU A 305 25.24 -9.52 -3.07
C GLU A 305 24.97 -9.30 -1.57
N HIS A 306 23.81 -8.67 -1.22
CA HIS A 306 23.34 -8.47 0.14
C HIS A 306 22.35 -9.53 0.63
N GLU A 307 22.28 -10.71 -0.01
CA GLU A 307 21.31 -11.77 0.36
C GLU A 307 21.43 -12.18 1.84
N ALA A 308 22.58 -12.02 2.48
CA ALA A 308 22.78 -12.31 3.89
C ALA A 308 21.82 -11.53 4.81
N VAL A 309 21.45 -10.31 4.43
CA VAL A 309 20.45 -9.51 5.17
C VAL A 309 19.08 -10.19 5.14
N LEU A 310 18.68 -10.69 3.96
CA LEU A 310 17.42 -11.39 3.78
C LEU A 310 17.37 -12.74 4.49
N GLU A 311 18.52 -13.43 4.52
CA GLU A 311 18.69 -14.70 5.26
C GLU A 311 18.52 -14.48 6.77
N LYS A 312 19.05 -13.39 7.33
CA LYS A 312 18.83 -13.02 8.74
C LYS A 312 17.34 -12.78 9.05
N VAL A 313 16.61 -12.10 8.14
CA VAL A 313 15.16 -11.89 8.31
C VAL A 313 14.41 -13.22 8.35
N GLN A 314 14.73 -14.14 7.44
CA GLN A 314 14.11 -15.47 7.43
C GLN A 314 14.46 -16.26 8.71
N GLN A 315 15.70 -16.20 9.14
CA GLN A 315 16.18 -16.86 10.36
C GLN A 315 15.44 -16.36 11.61
N ARG A 316 15.23 -15.03 11.73
CA ARG A 316 14.43 -14.45 12.82
C ARG A 316 12.98 -14.95 12.82
N LEU A 317 12.39 -15.10 11.63
CA LEU A 317 11.03 -15.60 11.48
C LEU A 317 10.93 -17.09 11.83
N ASP A 318 11.93 -17.89 11.46
CA ASP A 318 12.00 -19.33 11.75
C ASP A 318 12.20 -19.56 13.26
N GLN A 319 12.96 -18.69 13.94
CA GLN A 319 13.19 -18.75 15.39
C GLN A 319 11.94 -18.34 16.19
N ASP A 320 11.15 -17.39 15.69
CA ASP A 320 9.94 -16.92 16.36
C ASP A 320 8.78 -16.68 15.37
N PRO A 321 8.08 -17.74 14.97
CA PRO A 321 6.90 -17.63 14.10
C PRO A 321 5.74 -16.84 14.70
N ASN A 322 5.70 -16.68 16.03
CA ASN A 322 4.65 -15.97 16.75
C ASN A 322 4.66 -14.46 16.45
N LYS A 323 5.78 -13.93 15.96
CA LYS A 323 5.87 -12.51 15.52
C LYS A 323 4.83 -12.14 14.49
N MET A 324 4.40 -13.08 13.64
CA MET A 324 3.33 -12.81 12.66
C MET A 324 1.94 -12.77 13.31
N THR A 325 1.72 -13.50 14.37
CA THR A 325 0.51 -13.40 15.21
C THR A 325 0.48 -12.09 15.97
N LEU A 326 1.59 -11.73 16.61
CA LEU A 326 1.77 -10.42 17.27
C LEU A 326 1.49 -9.27 16.31
N ARG A 327 2.10 -9.29 15.10
CA ARG A 327 1.86 -8.27 14.07
C ARG A 327 0.38 -8.12 13.76
N ARG A 328 -0.33 -9.23 13.54
CA ARG A 328 -1.75 -9.20 13.21
C ARG A 328 -2.58 -8.59 14.33
N GLN A 329 -2.39 -9.06 15.56
CA GLN A 329 -3.11 -8.56 16.73
C GLN A 329 -2.86 -7.07 16.97
N THR A 330 -1.62 -6.61 16.76
CA THR A 330 -1.23 -5.22 17.00
C THR A 330 -1.76 -4.28 15.91
N ALA A 331 -1.50 -4.60 14.65
CA ALA A 331 -1.71 -3.66 13.54
C ALA A 331 -3.16 -3.61 13.02
N GLU A 332 -3.91 -4.72 13.13
CA GLU A 332 -5.31 -4.74 12.71
C GLU A 332 -6.24 -3.99 13.67
N HIS A 333 -5.89 -3.95 14.96
CA HIS A 333 -6.70 -3.32 16.01
C HIS A 333 -6.94 -1.81 15.77
N PRO A 334 -5.93 -0.96 15.47
CA PRO A 334 -6.16 0.46 15.21
C PRO A 334 -7.07 0.70 14.01
N PHE A 335 -6.84 0.01 12.90
CA PHE A 335 -7.65 0.18 11.70
C PHE A 335 -9.10 -0.27 11.89
N GLY A 336 -9.33 -1.38 12.59
CA GLY A 336 -10.67 -1.81 12.97
C GLY A 336 -11.37 -0.76 13.84
N THR A 337 -10.68 -0.22 14.84
CA THR A 337 -11.24 0.83 15.70
C THR A 337 -11.57 2.10 14.91
N ILE A 338 -10.63 2.58 14.07
CA ILE A 338 -10.81 3.82 13.29
C ILE A 338 -11.95 3.64 12.28
N LYS A 339 -12.01 2.53 11.56
CA LYS A 339 -13.02 2.31 10.52
C LYS A 339 -14.40 1.97 11.09
N ASP A 340 -14.47 1.03 12.01
CA ASP A 340 -15.75 0.46 12.44
C ASP A 340 -16.33 1.21 13.63
N TRP A 341 -15.52 1.51 14.66
CA TRP A 341 -16.02 2.18 15.87
C TRP A 341 -16.07 3.70 15.75
N MET A 342 -15.10 4.32 15.08
CA MET A 342 -15.07 5.77 14.88
C MET A 342 -15.76 6.20 13.58
N GLY A 343 -16.14 5.25 12.71
CA GLY A 343 -16.87 5.49 11.47
C GLY A 343 -16.06 6.14 10.35
N ALA A 344 -14.72 6.18 10.47
CA ALA A 344 -13.85 6.80 9.47
C ALA A 344 -13.54 5.85 8.31
N THR A 345 -14.56 5.42 7.56
CA THR A 345 -14.42 4.50 6.43
C THR A 345 -13.95 5.18 5.14
N HIS A 346 -14.10 6.49 5.06
CA HIS A 346 -13.74 7.32 3.90
C HIS A 346 -13.37 8.72 4.37
N PHE A 347 -12.57 9.41 3.55
CA PHE A 347 -12.19 10.80 3.82
C PHE A 347 -13.30 11.77 3.41
N LEU A 348 -13.39 12.88 4.13
CA LEU A 348 -14.31 13.99 3.86
C LEU A 348 -13.61 15.14 3.17
N MET A 349 -12.28 15.23 3.29
CA MET A 349 -11.44 16.25 2.66
C MET A 349 -10.84 15.74 1.35
N ARG A 350 -10.40 16.67 0.48
CA ARG A 350 -9.75 16.39 -0.80
C ARG A 350 -8.33 16.91 -0.80
N GLY A 351 -7.46 16.21 -1.52
CA GLY A 351 -6.03 16.50 -1.59
C GLY A 351 -5.25 15.90 -0.43
N ARG A 352 -4.12 15.25 -0.74
CA ARG A 352 -3.31 14.47 0.19
C ARG A 352 -2.97 15.21 1.49
N HIS A 353 -2.60 16.49 1.39
CA HIS A 353 -2.24 17.30 2.55
C HIS A 353 -3.39 17.44 3.56
N LYS A 354 -4.61 17.68 3.07
CA LYS A 354 -5.80 17.82 3.94
C LYS A 354 -6.28 16.48 4.46
N VAL A 355 -6.21 15.44 3.63
CA VAL A 355 -6.50 14.05 4.02
C VAL A 355 -5.54 13.58 5.12
N ALA A 356 -4.25 13.94 5.03
CA ALA A 356 -3.28 13.65 6.09
C ALA A 356 -3.66 14.34 7.42
N THR A 357 -4.20 15.56 7.39
CA THR A 357 -4.71 16.25 8.58
C THR A 357 -5.94 15.54 9.16
N GLU A 358 -6.85 15.09 8.32
CA GLU A 358 -8.03 14.32 8.74
C GLU A 358 -7.64 13.01 9.41
N MET A 359 -6.67 12.28 8.83
CA MET A 359 -6.15 11.06 9.42
C MET A 359 -5.44 11.34 10.75
N ALA A 360 -4.65 12.42 10.84
CA ALA A 360 -3.99 12.80 12.09
C ALA A 360 -4.98 13.00 13.25
N LEU A 361 -6.13 13.60 13.00
CA LEU A 361 -7.19 13.72 14.02
C LEU A 361 -7.77 12.36 14.42
N ASN A 362 -7.96 11.44 13.48
CA ASN A 362 -8.41 10.08 13.79
C ASN A 362 -7.38 9.32 14.63
N VAL A 363 -6.10 9.45 14.30
CA VAL A 363 -4.98 8.85 15.05
C VAL A 363 -4.91 9.44 16.46
N LEU A 364 -5.01 10.76 16.60
CA LEU A 364 -5.02 11.43 17.92
C LEU A 364 -6.19 10.93 18.78
N ALA A 365 -7.40 10.90 18.22
CA ALA A 365 -8.58 10.41 18.95
C ALA A 365 -8.45 8.93 19.36
N TYR A 366 -7.90 8.09 18.48
CA TYR A 366 -7.59 6.69 18.78
C TYR A 366 -6.60 6.58 19.95
N ASN A 367 -5.46 7.27 19.85
CA ASN A 367 -4.41 7.24 20.86
C ASN A 367 -4.90 7.78 22.21
N MET A 368 -5.61 8.91 22.22
CA MET A 368 -6.22 9.47 23.45
C MET A 368 -7.16 8.47 24.12
N LYS A 369 -8.05 7.86 23.35
CA LYS A 369 -8.97 6.83 23.88
C LYS A 369 -8.18 5.66 24.47
N ARG A 370 -7.10 5.24 23.82
CA ARG A 370 -6.26 4.14 24.26
C ARG A 370 -5.53 4.48 25.56
N VAL A 371 -4.91 5.67 25.65
CA VAL A 371 -4.21 6.13 26.86
C VAL A 371 -5.18 6.30 28.04
N ILE A 372 -6.38 6.83 27.79
CA ILE A 372 -7.41 6.93 28.83
C ILE A 372 -7.82 5.54 29.36
N ALA A 373 -7.89 4.54 28.48
CA ALA A 373 -8.20 3.16 28.89
C ALA A 373 -7.06 2.51 29.69
N LEU A 374 -5.80 2.89 29.43
CA LEU A 374 -4.61 2.37 30.12
C LEU A 374 -4.38 3.04 31.48
N LEU A 375 -4.43 4.37 31.54
CA LEU A 375 -4.02 5.17 32.68
C LEU A 375 -5.20 5.82 33.44
N GLY A 376 -6.35 5.97 32.78
CA GLY A 376 -7.45 6.81 33.28
C GLY A 376 -7.33 8.27 32.88
N CYS A 377 -8.41 9.06 33.08
CA CYS A 377 -8.46 10.47 32.68
C CYS A 377 -7.58 11.36 33.56
N ARG A 378 -7.54 11.14 34.89
CA ARG A 378 -6.82 12.03 35.82
C ARG A 378 -5.30 12.05 35.58
N PRO A 379 -4.60 10.91 35.50
CA PRO A 379 -3.15 10.88 35.21
C PRO A 379 -2.81 11.53 33.87
N LEU A 380 -3.64 11.30 32.84
CA LEU A 380 -3.43 11.93 31.53
C LEU A 380 -3.57 13.44 31.61
N LEU A 381 -4.57 13.98 32.30
CA LEU A 381 -4.75 15.43 32.48
C LEU A 381 -3.59 16.05 33.25
N GLN A 382 -3.10 15.38 34.28
CA GLN A 382 -1.91 15.82 35.03
C GLN A 382 -0.68 15.88 34.12
N ALA A 383 -0.46 14.86 33.31
CA ALA A 383 0.68 14.81 32.38
C ALA A 383 0.63 15.86 31.27
N ILE A 384 -0.57 16.31 30.88
CA ILE A 384 -0.73 17.41 29.88
C ILE A 384 -0.43 18.79 30.50
N GLN A 385 -0.58 18.95 31.81
CA GLN A 385 -0.37 20.21 32.52
C GLN A 385 1.09 20.44 32.93
N THR A 386 1.93 19.39 32.89
CA THR A 386 3.38 19.43 33.16
C THR A 386 4.19 19.54 31.88
#